data_0824b900e2b24d660412b4b970f1f1d1
#
_entry.id   0824b900e2b24d660412b4b970f1f1d1
#
_cell.length_a   1.000
_cell.length_b   1.000
_cell.length_c   1.000
_cell.angle_alpha   90.00
_cell.angle_beta   90.00
_cell.angle_gamma   90.00
#
_symmetry.space_group_name_H-M   'P 1'
#
loop_
_entity.id
_entity.type
_entity.pdbx_description
1 polymer ?
#
loop_
_entity_poly.entity_id
_entity_poly.type
_entity_poly.pdbx_seq_one_letter_code
_entity_poly.pdbx_strand_id
1 'polypeptide(L)'
;MKAPLFDCHNHLGVDLFFYLNAYHPYAQDLPALVTEGQHCGISRWAVFPMVANLTFDLAAMRRAKLETGGLESVPYAFENERMLREIYELYPDLGRLTLPFVILDPEREPAAQIKRLRELHREFPFYGLKIQATMIEADIRALLTTGRGFLDLAAELDIPFLIHSSVAPEDKWSQASDILDVAEATPHVRFCLAHSCRFDRACLDRVAALPNTWFDCSAHRIHCEGVTQGLSYVAPADRRVVADYADPTAVLRTLAELYPTKLIWGSDTPFQSYVAKIDDTFVSLRSTYAAEVDCLRALPETTQHAIAHANLLALLRLKDESILTRT
;
A
#
# COMPACT_ATOMS: atom_id res chain seq x y z
N MET A 1 28.01 -9.14 5.61
CA MET A 1 26.63 -9.21 6.10
C MET A 1 25.71 -9.05 4.89
N LYS A 2 24.65 -9.84 4.78
CA LYS A 2 23.65 -9.59 3.72
C LYS A 2 22.99 -8.24 3.98
N ALA A 3 22.68 -7.51 2.92
CA ALA A 3 21.95 -6.25 3.03
C ALA A 3 20.58 -6.46 3.69
N PRO A 4 20.09 -5.53 4.53
CA PRO A 4 18.76 -5.62 5.13
C PRO A 4 17.70 -5.58 4.03
N LEU A 5 16.63 -6.38 4.18
CA LEU A 5 15.46 -6.36 3.30
C LEU A 5 14.31 -5.69 4.02
N PHE A 6 13.61 -4.81 3.31
CA PHE A 6 12.48 -4.03 3.80
C PHE A 6 11.21 -4.43 3.06
N ASP A 7 10.11 -4.48 3.78
CA ASP A 7 8.77 -4.70 3.23
C ASP A 7 8.02 -3.37 3.23
N CYS A 8 7.65 -2.88 2.06
CA CYS A 8 7.08 -1.54 1.92
C CYS A 8 5.55 -1.48 2.07
N HIS A 9 4.85 -2.62 2.28
CA HIS A 9 3.38 -2.62 2.19
C HIS A 9 2.74 -3.62 3.16
N ASN A 10 2.27 -3.11 4.31
CA ASN A 10 1.67 -3.94 5.35
C ASN A 10 0.55 -3.21 6.08
N HIS A 11 -0.55 -3.90 6.38
CA HIS A 11 -1.68 -3.35 7.10
C HIS A 11 -1.71 -3.81 8.55
N LEU A 12 -2.10 -2.90 9.48
CA LEU A 12 -2.28 -3.19 10.91
C LEU A 12 -3.67 -2.79 11.40
N GLY A 13 -4.25 -3.61 12.25
CA GLY A 13 -5.55 -3.36 12.87
C GLY A 13 -6.62 -4.34 12.43
N VAL A 14 -7.86 -3.86 12.38
CA VAL A 14 -9.02 -4.63 11.97
C VAL A 14 -9.67 -3.96 10.74
N ASP A 15 -9.85 -4.71 9.67
CA ASP A 15 -10.69 -4.29 8.55
C ASP A 15 -12.16 -4.57 8.88
N LEU A 16 -12.91 -3.52 9.17
CA LEU A 16 -14.29 -3.63 9.60
C LEU A 16 -15.21 -4.17 8.51
N PHE A 17 -14.94 -3.84 7.24
CA PHE A 17 -15.75 -4.33 6.13
C PHE A 17 -15.57 -5.85 5.97
N PHE A 18 -14.32 -6.34 5.99
CA PHE A 18 -14.02 -7.76 5.92
C PHE A 18 -14.56 -8.53 7.13
N TYR A 19 -14.35 -7.98 8.35
CA TYR A 19 -14.86 -8.59 9.57
C TYR A 19 -16.38 -8.75 9.57
N LEU A 20 -17.11 -7.68 9.23
CA LEU A 20 -18.58 -7.67 9.24
C LEU A 20 -19.17 -8.58 8.15
N ASN A 21 -18.48 -8.81 7.06
CA ASN A 21 -18.92 -9.69 5.97
C ASN A 21 -18.33 -11.10 6.06
N ALA A 22 -17.59 -11.41 7.12
CA ALA A 22 -16.92 -12.71 7.34
C ALA A 22 -15.93 -13.05 6.19
N TYR A 23 -15.27 -12.06 5.62
CA TYR A 23 -14.19 -12.24 4.66
C TYR A 23 -12.86 -12.45 5.39
N HIS A 24 -11.87 -12.98 4.69
CA HIS A 24 -10.53 -13.21 5.23
C HIS A 24 -9.47 -12.61 4.29
N PRO A 25 -8.42 -12.02 4.83
CA PRO A 25 -8.12 -11.72 6.23
C PRO A 25 -8.87 -10.48 6.73
N TYR A 26 -9.04 -10.33 8.03
CA TYR A 26 -9.70 -9.15 8.58
C TYR A 26 -8.92 -8.46 9.70
N ALA A 27 -7.80 -9.02 10.17
CA ALA A 27 -7.02 -8.42 11.25
C ALA A 27 -5.55 -8.82 11.20
N GLN A 28 -4.69 -7.90 11.63
CA GLN A 28 -3.26 -8.14 11.90
C GLN A 28 -2.76 -7.16 12.96
N ASP A 29 -1.91 -7.64 13.88
CA ASP A 29 -1.20 -6.82 14.85
C ASP A 29 0.31 -6.73 14.55
N LEU A 30 0.99 -5.78 15.18
CA LEU A 30 2.42 -5.56 14.97
C LEU A 30 3.30 -6.74 15.39
N PRO A 31 3.07 -7.42 16.56
CA PRO A 31 3.87 -8.58 16.93
C PRO A 31 3.79 -9.73 15.94
N ALA A 32 2.60 -10.05 15.42
CA ALA A 32 2.42 -11.11 14.44
C ALA A 32 3.16 -10.80 13.14
N LEU A 33 3.00 -9.58 12.60
CA LEU A 33 3.70 -9.13 11.40
C LEU A 33 5.24 -9.24 11.55
N VAL A 34 5.79 -8.65 12.62
CA VAL A 34 7.24 -8.61 12.81
C VAL A 34 7.81 -10.02 13.03
N THR A 35 7.10 -10.87 13.81
CA THR A 35 7.54 -12.24 14.05
C THR A 35 7.61 -13.04 12.75
N GLU A 36 6.57 -13.00 11.94
CA GLU A 36 6.53 -13.72 10.66
C GLU A 36 7.60 -13.19 9.69
N GLY A 37 7.71 -11.87 9.57
CA GLY A 37 8.68 -11.26 8.68
C GLY A 37 10.14 -11.51 9.11
N GLN A 38 10.44 -11.50 10.41
CA GLN A 38 11.79 -11.83 10.91
C GLN A 38 12.16 -13.29 10.61
N HIS A 39 11.22 -14.23 10.75
CA HIS A 39 11.45 -15.63 10.35
C HIS A 39 11.79 -15.75 8.86
N CYS A 40 11.24 -14.86 8.02
CA CYS A 40 11.56 -14.76 6.60
C CYS A 40 12.79 -13.89 6.31
N GLY A 41 13.44 -13.30 7.34
CA GLY A 41 14.65 -12.48 7.22
C GLY A 41 14.40 -11.07 6.68
N ILE A 42 13.21 -10.53 6.89
CA ILE A 42 12.90 -9.12 6.71
C ILE A 42 13.31 -8.36 7.97
N SER A 43 13.75 -7.13 7.85
CA SER A 43 14.31 -6.33 8.93
C SER A 43 13.56 -5.03 9.22
N ARG A 44 12.73 -4.55 8.30
CA ARG A 44 11.93 -3.32 8.43
C ARG A 44 10.62 -3.44 7.66
N TRP A 45 9.60 -2.72 8.13
CA TRP A 45 8.24 -2.76 7.56
C TRP A 45 7.68 -1.35 7.44
N ALA A 46 7.24 -0.94 6.25
CA ALA A 46 6.29 0.15 6.14
C ALA A 46 4.90 -0.41 6.51
N VAL A 47 4.22 0.27 7.41
CA VAL A 47 2.94 -0.18 7.98
C VAL A 47 1.91 0.94 7.96
N PHE A 48 0.65 0.60 7.75
CA PHE A 48 -0.47 1.54 7.76
C PHE A 48 -1.75 0.85 8.25
N PRO A 49 -2.77 1.62 8.67
CA PRO A 49 -4.03 1.03 9.14
C PRO A 49 -4.74 0.20 8.07
N MET A 50 -5.63 -0.69 8.53
CA MET A 50 -6.63 -1.32 7.67
C MET A 50 -7.53 -0.28 7.03
N VAL A 51 -8.24 -0.66 5.94
CA VAL A 51 -8.86 0.30 5.02
C VAL A 51 -10.23 0.78 5.48
N ALA A 52 -11.09 -0.12 5.94
CA ALA A 52 -12.42 0.26 6.39
C ALA A 52 -12.36 0.99 7.74
N ASN A 53 -13.00 2.14 7.85
CA ASN A 53 -12.89 3.03 8.98
C ASN A 53 -14.26 3.30 9.66
N LEU A 54 -14.22 3.89 10.86
CA LEU A 54 -15.38 4.14 11.71
C LEU A 54 -16.28 5.31 11.24
N THR A 55 -15.95 6.00 10.17
CA THR A 55 -16.84 7.02 9.60
C THR A 55 -17.97 6.45 8.76
N PHE A 56 -17.84 5.19 8.34
CA PHE A 56 -18.91 4.49 7.64
C PHE A 56 -19.90 3.83 8.60
N ASP A 57 -21.17 3.83 8.23
CA ASP A 57 -22.22 3.15 8.98
C ASP A 57 -22.00 1.65 9.01
N LEU A 58 -21.90 1.07 10.21
CA LEU A 58 -21.61 -0.35 10.41
C LEU A 58 -22.70 -1.27 9.84
N ALA A 59 -23.97 -0.84 9.91
CA ALA A 59 -25.08 -1.62 9.38
C ALA A 59 -25.10 -1.60 7.84
N ALA A 60 -24.67 -0.50 7.23
CA ALA A 60 -24.48 -0.42 5.79
C ALA A 60 -23.28 -1.30 5.34
N MET A 61 -22.14 -1.21 6.04
CA MET A 61 -20.97 -2.07 5.76
C MET A 61 -21.32 -3.55 5.85
N ARG A 62 -22.15 -3.98 6.81
CA ARG A 62 -22.65 -5.36 6.91
C ARG A 62 -23.47 -5.82 5.70
N ARG A 63 -24.01 -4.87 4.93
CA ARG A 63 -24.73 -5.12 3.66
C ARG A 63 -23.86 -4.85 2.44
N ALA A 64 -22.53 -4.82 2.62
CA ALA A 64 -21.55 -4.49 1.58
C ALA A 64 -21.78 -3.11 0.91
N LYS A 65 -22.21 -2.11 1.71
CA LYS A 65 -22.40 -0.72 1.28
C LYS A 65 -21.53 0.23 2.09
N LEU A 66 -21.10 1.31 1.46
CA LEU A 66 -20.34 2.39 2.11
C LEU A 66 -21.22 3.63 2.21
N GLU A 67 -21.82 3.82 3.37
CA GLU A 67 -22.65 4.98 3.69
C GLU A 67 -21.99 5.71 4.87
N THR A 68 -21.91 7.04 4.82
CA THR A 68 -21.42 7.85 5.95
C THR A 68 -22.41 7.84 7.11
N GLY A 69 -21.97 8.24 8.30
CA GLY A 69 -22.82 8.26 9.51
C GLY A 69 -22.44 7.20 10.53
N GLY A 70 -21.19 6.77 10.50
CA GLY A 70 -20.59 5.84 11.47
C GLY A 70 -20.33 6.47 12.84
N LEU A 71 -19.43 5.87 13.60
CA LEU A 71 -19.12 6.27 14.98
C LEU A 71 -18.19 7.50 15.05
N GLU A 72 -17.42 7.75 13.98
CA GLU A 72 -16.47 8.85 13.88
C GLU A 72 -16.91 9.84 12.78
N SER A 73 -16.60 11.12 12.98
CA SER A 73 -16.90 12.17 12.02
C SER A 73 -15.72 12.51 11.10
N VAL A 74 -14.49 12.22 11.53
CA VAL A 74 -13.26 12.50 10.79
C VAL A 74 -12.67 11.18 10.31
N PRO A 75 -12.60 10.94 8.99
CA PRO A 75 -12.03 9.70 8.46
C PRO A 75 -10.66 9.38 9.03
N TYR A 76 -10.47 8.14 9.44
CA TYR A 76 -9.21 7.58 9.94
C TYR A 76 -8.59 8.26 11.17
N ALA A 77 -9.32 9.14 11.87
CA ALA A 77 -8.78 9.79 13.08
C ALA A 77 -8.43 8.76 14.16
N PHE A 78 -9.32 7.80 14.38
CA PHE A 78 -9.12 6.72 15.35
C PHE A 78 -8.08 5.70 14.88
N GLU A 79 -8.20 5.22 13.65
CA GLU A 79 -7.37 4.13 13.11
C GLU A 79 -5.89 4.54 13.05
N ASN A 80 -5.60 5.77 12.61
CA ASN A 80 -4.25 6.31 12.58
C ASN A 80 -3.67 6.45 14.00
N GLU A 81 -4.41 7.05 14.93
CA GLU A 81 -3.95 7.21 16.30
C GLU A 81 -3.74 5.85 16.99
N ARG A 82 -4.69 4.93 16.86
CA ARG A 82 -4.58 3.58 17.42
C ARG A 82 -3.31 2.86 16.94
N MET A 83 -3.05 2.89 15.63
CA MET A 83 -1.85 2.26 15.07
C MET A 83 -0.57 2.93 15.59
N LEU A 84 -0.52 4.26 15.61
CA LEU A 84 0.66 4.98 16.10
C LEU A 84 0.92 4.71 17.59
N ARG A 85 -0.13 4.63 18.43
CA ARG A 85 0.03 4.23 19.85
C ARG A 85 0.46 2.77 20.00
N GLU A 86 -0.03 1.85 19.17
CA GLU A 86 0.45 0.47 19.13
C GLU A 86 1.97 0.43 18.87
N ILE A 87 2.45 1.22 17.90
CA ILE A 87 3.85 1.28 17.48
C ILE A 87 4.73 1.95 18.54
N TYR A 88 4.32 3.11 19.05
CA TYR A 88 5.20 3.95 19.86
C TYR A 88 5.04 3.76 21.37
N GLU A 89 3.86 3.34 21.84
CA GLU A 89 3.57 3.20 23.26
C GLU A 89 3.45 1.73 23.71
N LEU A 90 2.73 0.90 22.94
CA LEU A 90 2.47 -0.48 23.34
C LEU A 90 3.65 -1.41 23.03
N TYR A 91 4.24 -1.29 21.83
CA TYR A 91 5.35 -2.12 21.37
C TYR A 91 6.55 -1.30 20.84
N PRO A 92 7.14 -0.39 21.64
CA PRO A 92 8.18 0.53 21.16
C PRO A 92 9.41 -0.17 20.58
N ASP A 93 9.78 -1.35 21.10
CA ASP A 93 10.91 -2.11 20.57
C ASP A 93 10.66 -2.67 19.18
N LEU A 94 9.44 -3.12 18.89
CA LEU A 94 9.03 -3.54 17.54
C LEU A 94 8.79 -2.33 16.66
N GLY A 95 8.24 -1.26 17.21
CA GLY A 95 7.98 -0.01 16.52
C GLY A 95 9.22 0.61 15.87
N ARG A 96 10.40 0.47 16.49
CA ARG A 96 11.69 0.90 15.89
C ARG A 96 12.03 0.19 14.58
N LEU A 97 11.39 -0.95 14.33
CA LEU A 97 11.55 -1.70 13.09
C LEU A 97 10.57 -1.26 12.00
N THR A 98 9.68 -0.32 12.29
CA THR A 98 8.63 0.12 11.38
C THR A 98 8.84 1.52 10.82
N LEU A 99 8.20 1.75 9.69
CA LEU A 99 8.07 3.03 9.00
C LEU A 99 6.56 3.28 8.86
N PRO A 100 5.88 3.85 9.88
CA PRO A 100 4.44 4.05 9.82
C PRO A 100 4.04 5.07 8.75
N PHE A 101 3.00 4.74 8.00
CA PHE A 101 2.24 5.63 7.14
C PHE A 101 0.86 5.82 7.74
N VAL A 102 0.29 6.98 7.60
CA VAL A 102 -1.09 7.25 7.98
C VAL A 102 -1.99 7.16 6.76
N ILE A 103 -3.20 6.63 6.95
CA ILE A 103 -4.18 6.50 5.88
C ILE A 103 -5.12 7.71 5.87
N LEU A 104 -5.65 8.09 4.70
CA LEU A 104 -6.56 9.21 4.55
C LEU A 104 -7.62 8.97 3.48
N ASP A 105 -8.69 9.74 3.56
CA ASP A 105 -9.75 9.86 2.57
C ASP A 105 -9.57 11.18 1.81
N PRO A 106 -9.34 11.18 0.48
CA PRO A 106 -9.06 12.41 -0.26
C PRO A 106 -10.28 13.33 -0.44
N GLU A 107 -11.51 12.83 -0.21
CA GLU A 107 -12.74 13.59 -0.46
C GLU A 107 -13.46 14.06 0.80
N ARG A 108 -13.54 13.18 1.84
CA ARG A 108 -14.38 13.42 3.01
C ARG A 108 -13.61 14.15 4.10
N GLU A 109 -14.13 15.27 4.57
CA GLU A 109 -13.57 16.08 5.68
C GLU A 109 -12.05 16.37 5.59
N PRO A 110 -11.48 16.77 4.41
CA PRO A 110 -10.03 16.90 4.25
C PRO A 110 -9.41 17.88 5.23
N ALA A 111 -10.06 19.00 5.53
CA ALA A 111 -9.53 20.00 6.47
C ALA A 111 -9.39 19.45 7.89
N ALA A 112 -10.39 18.68 8.36
CA ALA A 112 -10.37 18.06 9.68
C ALA A 112 -9.31 16.96 9.77
N GLN A 113 -9.17 16.11 8.73
CA GLN A 113 -8.12 15.11 8.64
C GLN A 113 -6.72 15.76 8.67
N ILE A 114 -6.45 16.77 7.85
CA ILE A 114 -5.15 17.46 7.78
C ILE A 114 -4.78 18.06 9.14
N LYS A 115 -5.75 18.70 9.82
CA LYS A 115 -5.53 19.21 11.18
C LYS A 115 -5.11 18.09 12.12
N ARG A 116 -5.85 16.95 12.10
CA ARG A 116 -5.56 15.81 12.97
C ARG A 116 -4.20 15.16 12.63
N LEU A 117 -3.86 15.02 11.37
CA LEU A 117 -2.57 14.46 10.94
C LEU A 117 -1.39 15.32 11.38
N ARG A 118 -1.51 16.66 11.35
CA ARG A 118 -0.47 17.55 11.90
C ARG A 118 -0.32 17.42 13.41
N GLU A 119 -1.41 17.22 14.14
CA GLU A 119 -1.38 16.96 15.59
C GLU A 119 -0.66 15.64 15.88
N LEU A 120 -1.05 14.56 15.20
CA LEU A 120 -0.44 13.24 15.34
C LEU A 120 1.05 13.25 14.98
N HIS A 121 1.45 13.98 13.93
CA HIS A 121 2.86 14.03 13.51
C HIS A 121 3.79 14.69 14.54
N ARG A 122 3.27 15.61 15.35
CA ARG A 122 4.04 16.23 16.45
C ARG A 122 4.29 15.27 17.60
N GLU A 123 3.40 14.32 17.82
CA GLU A 123 3.47 13.33 18.89
C GLU A 123 4.13 12.03 18.42
N PHE A 124 3.77 11.57 17.23
CA PHE A 124 4.18 10.30 16.64
C PHE A 124 4.68 10.50 15.21
N PRO A 125 6.00 10.43 14.94
CA PRO A 125 6.51 10.55 13.57
C PRO A 125 5.93 9.48 12.64
N PHE A 126 5.53 9.88 11.43
CA PHE A 126 5.18 8.97 10.34
C PHE A 126 5.86 9.40 9.05
N TYR A 127 5.98 8.48 8.08
CA TYR A 127 6.90 8.59 6.94
C TYR A 127 6.21 8.64 5.59
N GLY A 128 4.89 8.58 5.56
CA GLY A 128 4.12 8.63 4.34
C GLY A 128 2.62 8.69 4.58
N LEU A 129 1.90 8.89 3.49
CA LEU A 129 0.45 8.94 3.43
C LEU A 129 -0.05 7.75 2.59
N LYS A 130 -1.03 7.01 3.08
CA LYS A 130 -1.67 5.90 2.37
C LYS A 130 -3.05 6.32 1.88
N ILE A 131 -3.41 5.90 0.66
CA ILE A 131 -4.77 6.01 0.14
C ILE A 131 -5.19 4.66 -0.46
N GLN A 132 -6.40 4.22 -0.13
CA GLN A 132 -7.06 3.08 -0.75
C GLN A 132 -8.43 3.51 -1.28
N ALA A 133 -8.40 4.25 -2.38
CA ALA A 133 -9.55 4.96 -2.94
C ALA A 133 -10.68 4.01 -3.40
N THR A 134 -10.36 2.85 -3.96
CA THR A 134 -11.34 1.83 -4.39
C THR A 134 -12.25 1.38 -3.25
N MET A 135 -11.64 0.99 -2.12
CA MET A 135 -12.40 0.40 -1.00
C MET A 135 -13.22 1.41 -0.20
N ILE A 136 -12.96 2.70 -0.35
CA ILE A 136 -13.72 3.77 0.31
C ILE A 136 -14.55 4.58 -0.66
N GLU A 137 -14.55 4.20 -1.94
CA GLU A 137 -15.28 4.89 -3.01
C GLU A 137 -15.02 6.41 -3.01
N ALA A 138 -13.73 6.80 -3.02
CA ALA A 138 -13.28 8.17 -3.06
C ALA A 138 -12.43 8.44 -4.31
N ASP A 139 -12.77 9.48 -5.09
CA ASP A 139 -12.03 9.81 -6.32
C ASP A 139 -10.62 10.31 -5.99
N ILE A 140 -9.61 9.62 -6.50
CA ILE A 140 -8.20 10.00 -6.31
C ILE A 140 -7.89 11.39 -6.87
N ARG A 141 -8.62 11.84 -7.90
CA ARG A 141 -8.51 13.19 -8.48
C ARG A 141 -8.94 14.30 -7.53
N ALA A 142 -9.65 13.97 -6.45
CA ALA A 142 -9.94 14.93 -5.37
C ALA A 142 -8.67 15.55 -4.79
N LEU A 143 -7.52 14.88 -4.87
CA LEU A 143 -6.21 15.46 -4.51
C LEU A 143 -5.86 16.73 -5.29
N LEU A 144 -6.40 16.93 -6.49
CA LEU A 144 -6.20 18.16 -7.27
C LEU A 144 -7.21 19.27 -6.95
N THR A 145 -8.24 18.96 -6.17
CA THR A 145 -9.35 19.86 -5.86
C THR A 145 -9.58 19.99 -4.36
N THR A 146 -10.61 19.32 -3.82
CA THR A 146 -11.01 19.38 -2.39
C THR A 146 -9.95 18.85 -1.44
N GLY A 147 -9.22 17.81 -1.85
CA GLY A 147 -8.14 17.16 -1.10
C GLY A 147 -6.75 17.78 -1.31
N ARG A 148 -6.63 18.93 -2.03
CA ARG A 148 -5.33 19.54 -2.35
C ARG A 148 -4.44 19.77 -1.12
N GLY A 149 -5.04 20.09 0.01
CA GLY A 149 -4.29 20.29 1.25
C GLY A 149 -3.48 19.08 1.72
N PHE A 150 -3.80 17.85 1.26
CA PHE A 150 -2.97 16.68 1.53
C PHE A 150 -1.66 16.70 0.73
N LEU A 151 -1.67 17.24 -0.50
CA LEU A 151 -0.45 17.46 -1.28
C LEU A 151 0.45 18.49 -0.62
N ASP A 152 -0.16 19.57 -0.11
CA ASP A 152 0.57 20.61 0.65
C ASP A 152 1.16 20.01 1.93
N LEU A 153 0.41 19.17 2.66
CA LEU A 153 0.90 18.46 3.85
C LEU A 153 2.07 17.51 3.51
N ALA A 154 1.96 16.75 2.43
CA ALA A 154 3.02 15.85 1.98
C ALA A 154 4.32 16.61 1.63
N ALA A 155 4.18 17.76 0.97
CA ALA A 155 5.31 18.65 0.66
C ALA A 155 5.91 19.29 1.91
N GLU A 156 5.07 19.75 2.86
CA GLU A 156 5.47 20.34 4.15
C GLU A 156 6.31 19.35 4.98
N LEU A 157 5.87 18.10 5.04
CA LEU A 157 6.51 17.05 5.83
C LEU A 157 7.60 16.29 5.06
N ASP A 158 7.78 16.57 3.77
CA ASP A 158 8.64 15.84 2.82
C ASP A 158 8.41 14.32 2.83
N ILE A 159 7.15 13.90 2.82
CA ILE A 159 6.73 12.49 2.83
C ILE A 159 5.99 12.11 1.54
N PRO A 160 6.08 10.84 1.07
CA PRO A 160 5.40 10.38 -0.12
C PRO A 160 3.95 9.92 0.15
N PHE A 161 3.21 9.76 -0.95
CA PHE A 161 2.01 8.93 -0.98
C PHE A 161 2.33 7.50 -1.43
N LEU A 162 1.65 6.52 -0.82
CA LEU A 162 1.49 5.16 -1.31
C LEU A 162 0.00 4.94 -1.60
N ILE A 163 -0.34 4.73 -2.87
CA ILE A 163 -1.73 4.73 -3.33
C ILE A 163 -2.06 3.37 -3.94
N HIS A 164 -3.14 2.75 -3.48
CA HIS A 164 -3.71 1.58 -4.14
C HIS A 164 -4.04 1.91 -5.59
N SER A 165 -3.62 1.09 -6.54
CA SER A 165 -3.87 1.35 -7.95
C SER A 165 -4.70 0.24 -8.59
N SER A 166 -5.58 0.64 -9.50
CA SER A 166 -6.45 -0.21 -10.28
C SER A 166 -6.31 0.08 -11.77
N VAL A 167 -6.66 -0.89 -12.59
CA VAL A 167 -6.85 -0.76 -14.04
C VAL A 167 -8.17 -1.39 -14.49
N ALA A 168 -8.96 -1.87 -13.54
CA ALA A 168 -10.29 -2.43 -13.79
C ALA A 168 -11.21 -1.35 -14.34
N PRO A 169 -11.89 -1.58 -15.47
CA PRO A 169 -12.74 -0.56 -16.10
C PRO A 169 -13.90 -0.08 -15.20
N GLU A 170 -14.37 -0.92 -14.30
CA GLU A 170 -15.44 -0.61 -13.35
C GLU A 170 -14.96 0.22 -12.15
N ASP A 171 -13.66 0.19 -11.83
CA ASP A 171 -13.09 1.00 -10.76
C ASP A 171 -12.84 2.43 -11.25
N LYS A 172 -13.73 3.34 -10.89
CA LYS A 172 -13.62 4.77 -11.23
C LYS A 172 -12.89 5.60 -10.18
N TRP A 173 -12.41 4.98 -9.10
CA TRP A 173 -11.89 5.67 -7.92
C TRP A 173 -10.36 5.76 -7.89
N SER A 174 -9.69 4.70 -8.32
CA SER A 174 -8.24 4.50 -8.14
C SER A 174 -7.50 4.09 -9.41
N GLN A 175 -7.94 4.60 -10.58
CA GLN A 175 -7.27 4.28 -11.83
C GLN A 175 -5.79 4.70 -11.78
N ALA A 176 -4.91 3.79 -12.18
CA ALA A 176 -3.47 4.07 -12.22
C ALA A 176 -3.14 5.28 -13.10
N SER A 177 -3.87 5.49 -14.21
CA SER A 177 -3.75 6.67 -15.06
C SER A 177 -4.07 7.96 -14.32
N ASP A 178 -5.12 7.97 -13.49
CA ASP A 178 -5.54 9.17 -12.75
C ASP A 178 -4.54 9.52 -11.63
N ILE A 179 -3.99 8.49 -10.96
CA ILE A 179 -2.90 8.68 -9.99
C ILE A 179 -1.68 9.31 -10.68
N LEU A 180 -1.34 8.85 -11.89
CA LEU A 180 -0.23 9.39 -12.68
C LEU A 180 -0.50 10.83 -13.17
N ASP A 181 -1.76 11.17 -13.49
CA ASP A 181 -2.14 12.55 -13.81
C ASP A 181 -1.97 13.48 -12.59
N VAL A 182 -2.33 13.01 -11.39
CA VAL A 182 -2.07 13.74 -10.14
C VAL A 182 -0.57 13.92 -9.92
N ALA A 183 0.23 12.86 -10.11
CA ALA A 183 1.69 12.92 -9.92
C ALA A 183 2.38 13.86 -10.91
N GLU A 184 1.95 13.88 -12.17
CA GLU A 184 2.45 14.77 -13.21
C GLU A 184 2.11 16.24 -12.93
N ALA A 185 0.90 16.51 -12.41
CA ALA A 185 0.46 17.84 -12.01
C ALA A 185 1.16 18.35 -10.75
N THR A 186 1.81 17.47 -9.98
CA THR A 186 2.43 17.80 -8.67
C THR A 186 3.86 17.23 -8.54
N PRO A 187 4.81 17.68 -9.37
CA PRO A 187 6.14 17.07 -9.48
C PRO A 187 7.02 17.20 -8.23
N HIS A 188 6.63 18.04 -7.28
CA HIS A 188 7.32 18.23 -5.99
C HIS A 188 6.88 17.23 -4.91
N VAL A 189 5.81 16.45 -5.14
CA VAL A 189 5.32 15.39 -4.26
C VAL A 189 5.69 14.03 -4.85
N ARG A 190 6.02 13.06 -4.01
CA ARG A 190 6.39 11.69 -4.43
C ARG A 190 5.22 10.74 -4.28
N PHE A 191 5.11 9.80 -5.24
CA PHE A 191 4.01 8.83 -5.29
C PHE A 191 4.55 7.41 -5.53
N CYS A 192 4.00 6.45 -4.80
CA CYS A 192 4.17 5.02 -5.06
C CYS A 192 2.81 4.42 -5.42
N LEU A 193 2.70 3.83 -6.62
CA LEU A 193 1.51 3.12 -7.06
C LEU A 193 1.59 1.67 -6.64
N ALA A 194 0.62 1.17 -5.86
CA ALA A 194 0.65 -0.19 -5.36
C ALA A 194 0.33 -1.23 -6.45
N HIS A 195 0.78 -2.48 -6.21
CA HIS A 195 0.39 -3.69 -6.95
C HIS A 195 0.81 -3.68 -8.43
N SER A 196 2.00 -3.14 -8.74
CA SER A 196 2.58 -3.09 -10.10
C SER A 196 1.62 -2.54 -11.16
N CYS A 197 0.77 -1.55 -10.80
CA CYS A 197 -0.30 -1.05 -11.68
C CYS A 197 -1.08 -2.19 -12.34
N ARG A 198 -1.30 -3.30 -11.63
CA ARG A 198 -1.94 -4.53 -12.14
C ARG A 198 -1.31 -5.06 -13.44
N PHE A 199 0.00 -4.84 -13.61
CA PHE A 199 0.82 -5.22 -14.76
C PHE A 199 0.54 -4.43 -16.04
N ASP A 200 -0.19 -3.32 -15.99
CA ASP A 200 -0.42 -2.46 -17.16
C ASP A 200 0.90 -1.81 -17.62
N ARG A 201 1.35 -2.18 -18.81
CA ARG A 201 2.63 -1.75 -19.35
C ARG A 201 2.70 -0.24 -19.57
N ALA A 202 1.64 0.37 -20.07
CA ALA A 202 1.62 1.80 -20.34
C ALA A 202 1.69 2.62 -19.05
N CYS A 203 0.99 2.19 -17.99
CA CYS A 203 1.07 2.82 -16.67
C CYS A 203 2.47 2.67 -16.07
N LEU A 204 3.08 1.49 -16.13
CA LEU A 204 4.44 1.25 -15.63
C LEU A 204 5.50 2.07 -16.40
N ASP A 205 5.36 2.20 -17.70
CA ASP A 205 6.24 3.04 -18.52
C ASP A 205 6.09 4.54 -18.16
N ARG A 206 4.87 5.02 -17.85
CA ARG A 206 4.66 6.38 -17.29
C ARG A 206 5.29 6.54 -15.91
N VAL A 207 5.17 5.55 -15.02
CA VAL A 207 5.88 5.56 -13.73
C VAL A 207 7.38 5.70 -13.96
N ALA A 208 7.95 4.97 -14.91
CA ALA A 208 9.38 5.05 -15.22
C ALA A 208 9.80 6.43 -15.73
N ALA A 209 8.95 7.08 -16.51
CA ALA A 209 9.22 8.38 -17.11
C ALA A 209 9.13 9.57 -16.11
N LEU A 210 8.26 9.48 -15.11
CA LEU A 210 8.07 10.55 -14.12
C LEU A 210 9.11 10.44 -12.99
N PRO A 211 9.84 11.53 -12.66
CA PRO A 211 10.92 11.48 -11.65
C PRO A 211 10.42 11.26 -10.22
N ASN A 212 9.18 11.65 -9.94
CA ASN A 212 8.55 11.64 -8.61
C ASN A 212 7.64 10.43 -8.37
N THR A 213 7.70 9.40 -9.21
CA THR A 213 6.86 8.21 -9.09
C THR A 213 7.67 6.93 -8.92
N TRP A 214 7.13 5.99 -8.16
CA TRP A 214 7.56 4.60 -7.97
C TRP A 214 6.34 3.69 -8.03
N PHE A 215 6.54 2.39 -8.05
CA PHE A 215 5.48 1.41 -7.84
C PHE A 215 5.97 0.27 -6.96
N ASP A 216 5.07 -0.33 -6.19
CA ASP A 216 5.36 -1.55 -5.46
C ASP A 216 4.74 -2.78 -6.13
N CYS A 217 5.29 -3.95 -5.82
CA CYS A 217 4.77 -5.23 -6.30
C CYS A 217 4.02 -6.01 -5.19
N SER A 218 3.43 -5.32 -4.23
CA SER A 218 2.72 -5.97 -3.12
C SER A 218 1.62 -6.92 -3.60
N ALA A 219 1.40 -8.01 -2.85
CA ALA A 219 0.52 -9.14 -3.21
C ALA A 219 0.87 -9.76 -4.58
N HIS A 220 2.15 -9.80 -4.92
CA HIS A 220 2.61 -10.14 -6.26
C HIS A 220 2.07 -11.48 -6.77
N ARG A 221 2.13 -12.52 -5.93
CA ARG A 221 1.73 -13.87 -6.31
C ARG A 221 0.25 -13.99 -6.64
N ILE A 222 -0.62 -13.39 -5.83
CA ILE A 222 -2.07 -13.47 -6.10
C ILE A 222 -2.47 -12.61 -7.31
N HIS A 223 -1.71 -11.57 -7.65
CA HIS A 223 -1.95 -10.84 -8.90
C HIS A 223 -1.50 -11.64 -10.12
N CYS A 224 -0.41 -12.40 -10.03
CA CYS A 224 -0.04 -13.37 -11.06
C CYS A 224 -1.10 -14.49 -11.20
N GLU A 225 -1.61 -14.99 -10.07
CA GLU A 225 -2.72 -15.95 -10.05
C GLU A 225 -3.98 -15.36 -10.71
N GLY A 226 -4.32 -14.09 -10.41
CA GLY A 226 -5.42 -13.38 -11.06
C GLY A 226 -5.28 -13.32 -12.58
N VAL A 227 -4.07 -13.15 -13.10
CA VAL A 227 -3.80 -13.22 -14.54
C VAL A 227 -4.06 -14.63 -15.09
N THR A 228 -3.58 -15.68 -14.44
CA THR A 228 -3.77 -17.07 -14.90
C THR A 228 -5.22 -17.52 -14.82
N GLN A 229 -5.99 -16.97 -13.88
CA GLN A 229 -7.43 -17.20 -13.76
C GLN A 229 -8.27 -16.32 -14.68
N GLY A 230 -7.67 -15.34 -15.38
CA GLY A 230 -8.38 -14.42 -16.28
C GLY A 230 -9.29 -13.42 -15.57
N LEU A 231 -8.94 -13.02 -14.32
CA LEU A 231 -9.75 -12.07 -13.55
C LEU A 231 -9.66 -10.65 -14.14
N SER A 232 -10.76 -9.91 -14.12
CA SER A 232 -10.91 -8.61 -14.79
C SER A 232 -10.12 -7.47 -14.12
N TYR A 233 -9.73 -7.62 -12.86
CA TYR A 233 -9.02 -6.58 -12.11
C TYR A 233 -7.54 -6.41 -12.50
N VAL A 234 -6.97 -7.33 -13.29
CA VAL A 234 -5.62 -7.22 -13.84
C VAL A 234 -5.68 -6.72 -15.29
N ALA A 235 -4.61 -6.12 -15.76
CA ALA A 235 -4.55 -5.58 -17.13
C ALA A 235 -4.84 -6.68 -18.18
N PRO A 236 -5.57 -6.39 -19.28
CA PRO A 236 -5.83 -7.35 -20.35
C PRO A 236 -4.53 -7.73 -21.08
N ALA A 237 -4.54 -8.85 -21.78
CA ALA A 237 -3.34 -9.48 -22.34
C ALA A 237 -2.55 -8.59 -23.29
N ASP A 238 -3.23 -7.75 -24.08
CA ASP A 238 -2.64 -6.81 -25.06
C ASP A 238 -2.01 -5.57 -24.40
N ARG A 239 -2.32 -5.31 -23.13
CA ARG A 239 -1.80 -4.17 -22.36
C ARG A 239 -0.82 -4.59 -21.26
N ARG A 240 -0.65 -5.87 -21.02
CA ARG A 240 0.19 -6.40 -19.93
C ARG A 240 1.67 -6.42 -20.28
N VAL A 241 2.52 -6.31 -19.28
CA VAL A 241 3.93 -6.71 -19.37
C VAL A 241 4.00 -8.16 -19.85
N VAL A 242 4.84 -8.41 -20.85
CA VAL A 242 5.03 -9.77 -21.39
C VAL A 242 5.90 -10.57 -20.44
N ALA A 243 5.30 -11.58 -19.78
CA ALA A 243 5.97 -12.48 -18.85
C ALA A 243 5.19 -13.79 -18.70
N ASP A 244 5.80 -14.80 -18.10
CA ASP A 244 5.11 -16.04 -17.73
C ASP A 244 4.46 -15.89 -16.35
N TYR A 245 3.18 -15.62 -16.31
CA TYR A 245 2.42 -15.42 -15.08
C TYR A 245 2.15 -16.71 -14.28
N ALA A 246 2.44 -17.88 -14.84
CA ALA A 246 2.45 -19.14 -14.09
C ALA A 246 3.71 -19.27 -13.20
N ASP A 247 4.77 -18.48 -13.49
CA ASP A 247 5.95 -18.32 -12.64
C ASP A 247 6.05 -16.88 -12.09
N PRO A 248 5.52 -16.61 -10.89
CA PRO A 248 5.61 -15.28 -10.28
C PRO A 248 7.04 -14.76 -10.11
N THR A 249 8.02 -15.66 -9.94
CA THR A 249 9.44 -15.26 -9.85
C THR A 249 9.95 -14.72 -11.19
N ALA A 250 9.54 -15.32 -12.30
CA ALA A 250 9.89 -14.81 -13.63
C ALA A 250 9.26 -13.45 -13.90
N VAL A 251 8.00 -13.23 -13.47
CA VAL A 251 7.34 -11.93 -13.57
C VAL A 251 8.07 -10.87 -12.76
N LEU A 252 8.42 -11.17 -11.48
CA LEU A 252 9.14 -10.22 -10.62
C LEU A 252 10.51 -9.87 -11.19
N ARG A 253 11.24 -10.86 -11.76
CA ARG A 253 12.52 -10.64 -12.45
C ARG A 253 12.34 -9.69 -13.63
N THR A 254 11.35 -9.95 -14.48
CA THR A 254 11.04 -9.08 -15.63
C THR A 254 10.74 -7.65 -15.22
N LEU A 255 9.94 -7.45 -14.17
CA LEU A 255 9.65 -6.11 -13.64
C LEU A 255 10.91 -5.42 -13.11
N ALA A 256 11.77 -6.15 -12.37
CA ALA A 256 13.02 -5.60 -11.84
C ALA A 256 14.03 -5.25 -12.93
N GLU A 257 14.07 -6.01 -14.02
CA GLU A 257 14.91 -5.72 -15.18
C GLU A 257 14.42 -4.51 -15.97
N LEU A 258 13.11 -4.38 -16.16
CA LEU A 258 12.50 -3.25 -16.88
C LEU A 258 12.53 -1.94 -16.07
N TYR A 259 12.37 -2.02 -14.74
CA TYR A 259 12.17 -0.86 -13.88
C TYR A 259 13.07 -0.87 -12.63
N PRO A 260 14.40 -1.02 -12.75
CA PRO A 260 15.30 -1.32 -11.64
C PRO A 260 15.34 -0.26 -10.54
N THR A 261 15.05 1.01 -10.87
CA THR A 261 15.08 2.15 -9.91
C THR A 261 13.69 2.61 -9.47
N LYS A 262 12.63 1.93 -9.94
CA LYS A 262 11.23 2.34 -9.71
C LYS A 262 10.42 1.29 -8.97
N LEU A 263 10.76 0.01 -9.11
CA LEU A 263 10.10 -1.09 -8.43
C LEU A 263 10.52 -1.13 -6.96
N ILE A 264 9.54 -1.23 -6.06
CA ILE A 264 9.73 -1.47 -4.63
C ILE A 264 9.05 -2.80 -4.28
N TRP A 265 9.69 -3.61 -3.44
CA TRP A 265 9.11 -4.86 -2.99
C TRP A 265 8.24 -4.67 -1.73
N GLY A 266 7.07 -5.32 -1.68
CA GLY A 266 6.18 -5.39 -0.55
C GLY A 266 5.36 -6.68 -0.57
N SER A 267 4.85 -7.11 0.59
CA SER A 267 4.07 -8.35 0.72
C SER A 267 2.57 -8.14 0.62
N ASP A 268 2.06 -6.98 0.99
CA ASP A 268 0.64 -6.67 1.21
C ASP A 268 0.02 -7.46 2.38
N THR A 269 0.84 -7.81 3.36
CA THR A 269 0.33 -8.61 4.47
C THR A 269 -0.68 -7.80 5.32
N PRO A 270 -1.83 -8.43 5.69
CA PRO A 270 -2.22 -9.81 5.52
C PRO A 270 -2.96 -10.13 4.21
N PHE A 271 -3.12 -9.17 3.28
CA PHE A 271 -3.93 -9.33 2.05
C PHE A 271 -3.22 -10.05 0.89
N GLN A 272 -2.02 -10.61 1.11
CA GLN A 272 -1.39 -11.53 0.16
C GLN A 272 -2.18 -12.84 -0.05
N SER A 273 -3.25 -13.02 0.71
CA SER A 273 -4.16 -14.15 0.58
C SER A 273 -5.54 -13.72 1.03
N TYR A 274 -6.56 -13.95 0.24
CA TYR A 274 -7.90 -13.57 0.66
C TYR A 274 -9.01 -14.51 0.16
N VAL A 275 -10.12 -14.52 0.89
CA VAL A 275 -11.40 -15.08 0.47
C VAL A 275 -12.46 -14.01 0.69
N ALA A 276 -13.06 -13.55 -0.38
CA ALA A 276 -14.13 -12.56 -0.36
C ALA A 276 -15.20 -12.89 -1.38
N LYS A 277 -16.41 -12.34 -1.19
CA LYS A 277 -17.49 -12.45 -2.14
C LYS A 277 -17.51 -11.20 -3.04
N ILE A 278 -17.31 -11.40 -4.33
CA ILE A 278 -17.37 -10.36 -5.36
C ILE A 278 -18.49 -10.76 -6.32
N ASP A 279 -19.44 -9.87 -6.56
CA ASP A 279 -20.58 -10.10 -7.47
C ASP A 279 -21.25 -11.49 -7.28
N ASP A 280 -21.61 -11.80 -6.02
CA ASP A 280 -22.20 -13.07 -5.61
C ASP A 280 -21.31 -14.34 -5.77
N THR A 281 -20.07 -14.19 -6.22
CA THR A 281 -19.11 -15.28 -6.36
C THR A 281 -18.01 -15.19 -5.31
N PHE A 282 -17.67 -16.31 -4.66
CA PHE A 282 -16.49 -16.37 -3.82
C PHE A 282 -15.21 -16.41 -4.67
N VAL A 283 -14.33 -15.46 -4.44
CA VAL A 283 -12.98 -15.42 -4.99
C VAL A 283 -12.01 -15.82 -3.87
N SER A 284 -11.17 -16.81 -4.14
CA SER A 284 -10.12 -17.25 -3.25
C SER A 284 -8.79 -17.16 -3.97
N LEU A 285 -7.88 -16.35 -3.45
CA LEU A 285 -6.52 -16.22 -3.96
C LEU A 285 -5.55 -16.50 -2.80
N ARG A 286 -4.48 -17.26 -3.06
CA ARG A 286 -3.64 -17.77 -1.99
C ARG A 286 -2.17 -17.52 -2.21
N SER A 287 -1.57 -16.86 -1.23
CA SER A 287 -0.13 -16.81 -1.02
C SER A 287 0.19 -16.93 0.48
N THR A 288 1.45 -16.85 0.84
CA THR A 288 1.92 -16.73 2.21
C THR A 288 3.03 -15.68 2.24
N TYR A 289 3.31 -15.12 3.42
CA TYR A 289 4.42 -14.18 3.58
C TYR A 289 5.75 -14.80 3.09
N ALA A 290 6.02 -16.05 3.50
CA ALA A 290 7.20 -16.79 3.07
C ALA A 290 7.27 -16.93 1.54
N ALA A 291 6.15 -17.24 0.89
CA ALA A 291 6.12 -17.41 -0.57
C ALA A 291 6.35 -16.09 -1.33
N GLU A 292 5.89 -14.94 -0.81
CA GLU A 292 6.23 -13.61 -1.35
C GLU A 292 7.73 -13.33 -1.21
N VAL A 293 8.31 -13.63 -0.04
CA VAL A 293 9.76 -13.48 0.21
C VAL A 293 10.58 -14.44 -0.64
N ASP A 294 10.12 -15.67 -0.88
CA ASP A 294 10.82 -16.64 -1.73
C ASP A 294 10.96 -16.15 -3.17
N CYS A 295 9.92 -15.49 -3.72
CA CYS A 295 10.02 -14.84 -5.03
C CYS A 295 11.12 -13.76 -5.05
N LEU A 296 11.20 -12.92 -4.01
CA LEU A 296 12.26 -11.92 -3.87
C LEU A 296 13.65 -12.57 -3.77
N ARG A 297 13.80 -13.60 -2.92
CA ARG A 297 15.08 -14.26 -2.66
C ARG A 297 15.62 -15.07 -3.84
N ALA A 298 14.77 -15.43 -4.79
CA ALA A 298 15.16 -16.07 -6.03
C ALA A 298 15.83 -15.11 -7.06
N LEU A 299 15.80 -13.80 -6.78
CA LEU A 299 16.51 -12.79 -7.59
C LEU A 299 17.99 -12.67 -7.16
N PRO A 300 18.87 -12.09 -8.00
CA PRO A 300 20.24 -11.74 -7.60
C PRO A 300 20.25 -10.80 -6.38
N GLU A 301 21.24 -10.95 -5.48
CA GLU A 301 21.35 -10.14 -4.25
C GLU A 301 21.35 -8.63 -4.53
N THR A 302 21.97 -8.18 -5.60
CA THR A 302 21.98 -6.78 -6.04
C THR A 302 20.58 -6.28 -6.39
N THR A 303 19.77 -7.12 -7.04
CA THR A 303 18.37 -6.82 -7.36
C THR A 303 17.51 -6.82 -6.11
N GLN A 304 17.66 -7.81 -5.21
CA GLN A 304 16.97 -7.84 -3.92
C GLN A 304 17.23 -6.54 -3.15
N HIS A 305 18.50 -6.13 -3.03
CA HIS A 305 18.87 -4.89 -2.36
C HIS A 305 18.26 -3.66 -3.04
N ALA A 306 18.26 -3.59 -4.37
CA ALA A 306 17.68 -2.45 -5.09
C ALA A 306 16.18 -2.32 -4.79
N ILE A 307 15.38 -3.40 -4.97
CA ILE A 307 13.92 -3.30 -4.89
C ILE A 307 13.37 -3.42 -3.46
N ALA A 308 14.04 -4.14 -2.56
CA ALA A 308 13.60 -4.32 -1.17
C ALA A 308 14.36 -3.44 -0.17
N HIS A 309 15.10 -2.42 -0.63
CA HIS A 309 15.82 -1.49 0.25
C HIS A 309 16.05 -0.13 -0.41
N ALA A 310 16.95 -0.04 -1.40
CA ALA A 310 17.42 1.22 -1.92
C ALA A 310 16.30 2.09 -2.54
N ASN A 311 15.39 1.47 -3.30
CA ASN A 311 14.30 2.19 -3.94
C ASN A 311 13.27 2.72 -2.92
N LEU A 312 13.00 1.99 -1.82
CA LEU A 312 12.17 2.49 -0.74
C LEU A 312 12.82 3.70 -0.05
N LEU A 313 14.13 3.63 0.24
CA LEU A 313 14.86 4.76 0.82
C LEU A 313 14.86 5.98 -0.09
N ALA A 314 14.97 5.77 -1.40
CA ALA A 314 14.87 6.85 -2.39
C ALA A 314 13.47 7.50 -2.39
N LEU A 315 12.39 6.69 -2.35
CA LEU A 315 11.03 7.17 -2.20
C LEU A 315 10.86 8.00 -0.92
N LEU A 316 11.38 7.52 0.20
CA LEU A 316 11.27 8.16 1.51
C LEU A 316 12.25 9.34 1.72
N ARG A 317 13.27 9.48 0.87
CA ARG A 317 14.42 10.38 1.07
C ARG A 317 15.14 10.17 2.40
N LEU A 318 15.20 8.91 2.83
CA LEU A 318 15.88 8.53 4.06
C LEU A 318 17.29 8.00 3.75
N LYS A 319 18.24 8.23 4.70
CA LYS A 319 19.56 7.61 4.68
C LYS A 319 19.55 6.37 5.56
N ASP A 320 20.30 5.34 5.17
CA ASP A 320 20.45 4.09 5.96
C ASP A 320 20.73 4.35 7.44
N GLU A 321 21.70 5.24 7.72
CA GLU A 321 22.10 5.57 9.09
C GLU A 321 20.97 6.16 9.92
N SER A 322 20.06 6.94 9.31
CA SER A 322 18.93 7.55 10.02
C SER A 322 17.85 6.56 10.47
N ILE A 323 17.77 5.39 9.81
CA ILE A 323 16.81 4.34 10.12
C ILE A 323 17.38 3.36 11.15
N LEU A 324 18.69 3.08 11.07
CA LEU A 324 19.38 2.15 11.96
C LEU A 324 19.64 2.73 13.35
N THR A 325 19.72 4.05 13.49
CA THR A 325 20.09 4.77 14.73
C THR A 325 18.90 5.30 15.54
N ARG A 326 17.67 4.97 15.17
CA ARG A 326 16.50 5.35 15.98
C ARG A 326 16.44 4.52 17.23
N THR A 327 17.04 5.06 18.27
CA THR A 327 16.98 4.57 19.66
C THR A 327 15.72 5.10 20.35
#